data_49f68e9ae3baafb883b7792400663b72
#
_entry.id   49f68e9ae3baafb883b7792400663b72
#
_cell.length_a   1.000
_cell.length_b   1.000
_cell.length_c   1.000
_cell.angle_alpha   90.00
_cell.angle_beta   90.00
_cell.angle_gamma   90.00
#
_symmetry.space_group_name_H-M   'P 1'
#
loop_
_entity.id
_entity.type
_entity.pdbx_description
1 polymer ?
#
loop_
_entity_poly.entity_id
_entity_poly.type
_entity_poly.pdbx_seq_one_letter_code
_entity_poly.pdbx_strand_id
1 'polypeptide(L)'
;LLPDAGFEAVFTDHDNRVTLGGQFFPNGTGTAVAGGYQVTGAWNFGSATGHSEYIAAGFMPMVDGEMVWAADGIPELRVAIVPRDEVVFTDGWHVQGLKGTGSYDYELTDVFVPGYRTFDLFARTGRRGAAPTFRMGIMPIVAAGHAAWALGVARSMLDDVRELAMSKVRMGEPATLANTASFQ
;
A
#
# COMPACT_ATOMS: atom_id res chain seq x y z
N LEU A 1 -5.09 10.25 -7.57
CA LEU A 1 -6.50 10.14 -7.11
C LEU A 1 -6.92 11.31 -6.23
N LEU A 2 -5.99 11.96 -5.51
CA LEU A 2 -6.29 13.16 -4.73
C LEU A 2 -6.87 14.29 -5.61
N PRO A 3 -7.81 15.10 -5.09
CA PRO A 3 -8.17 16.39 -5.67
C PRO A 3 -6.95 17.31 -5.84
N ASP A 4 -7.03 18.32 -6.72
CA ASP A 4 -5.91 19.22 -6.96
C ASP A 4 -5.43 19.94 -5.69
N ALA A 5 -6.34 20.44 -4.87
CA ALA A 5 -5.99 21.05 -3.58
C ALA A 5 -5.28 20.08 -2.64
N GLY A 6 -5.66 18.79 -2.64
CA GLY A 6 -4.99 17.77 -1.85
C GLY A 6 -3.61 17.41 -2.37
N PHE A 7 -3.44 17.40 -3.67
CA PHE A 7 -2.13 17.19 -4.26
C PHE A 7 -1.18 18.35 -3.96
N GLU A 8 -1.66 19.57 -4.07
CA GLU A 8 -0.89 20.77 -3.72
C GLU A 8 -0.45 20.74 -2.26
N ALA A 9 -1.39 20.54 -1.35
CA ALA A 9 -1.11 20.51 0.09
C ALA A 9 -0.15 19.39 0.53
N VAL A 10 -0.20 18.21 -0.12
CA VAL A 10 0.61 17.06 0.26
C VAL A 10 1.96 17.03 -0.47
N PHE A 11 1.99 17.39 -1.75
CA PHE A 11 3.18 17.22 -2.57
C PHE A 11 3.83 18.55 -2.97
N THR A 12 3.09 19.49 -3.53
CA THR A 12 3.65 20.71 -4.11
C THR A 12 4.28 21.60 -3.03
N ASP A 13 3.64 21.73 -1.89
CA ASP A 13 4.13 22.52 -0.75
C ASP A 13 5.39 21.90 -0.11
N HIS A 14 5.77 20.71 -0.53
CA HIS A 14 6.95 19.96 -0.08
C HIS A 14 7.93 19.64 -1.22
N ASP A 15 8.00 20.49 -2.25
CA ASP A 15 8.89 20.31 -3.42
C ASP A 15 8.70 18.96 -4.15
N ASN A 16 7.51 18.36 -4.05
CA ASN A 16 7.19 17.01 -4.54
C ASN A 16 8.10 15.89 -3.97
N ARG A 17 8.69 16.10 -2.80
CA ARG A 17 9.58 15.15 -2.12
C ARG A 17 8.94 14.60 -0.85
N VAL A 18 7.79 13.99 -1.00
CA VAL A 18 7.02 13.44 0.12
C VAL A 18 7.04 11.92 0.05
N THR A 19 7.31 11.30 1.19
CA THR A 19 7.13 9.86 1.38
C THR A 19 5.74 9.61 1.96
N LEU A 20 5.03 8.67 1.36
CA LEU A 20 3.70 8.24 1.79
C LEU A 20 3.74 6.75 2.12
N GLY A 21 3.41 6.40 3.35
CA GLY A 21 3.26 5.02 3.82
C GLY A 21 1.85 4.74 4.31
N GLY A 22 1.57 3.52 4.71
CA GLY A 22 0.30 3.16 5.34
C GLY A 22 -0.47 2.06 4.65
N GLN A 23 -1.77 1.99 4.94
CA GLN A 23 -2.65 0.90 4.53
C GLN A 23 -3.91 1.46 3.85
N PHE A 24 -4.22 0.97 2.66
CA PHE A 24 -5.42 1.36 1.91
C PHE A 24 -6.65 0.53 2.27
N PHE A 25 -6.47 -0.59 2.97
CA PHE A 25 -7.58 -1.42 3.38
C PHE A 25 -8.47 -0.67 4.40
N PRO A 26 -9.82 -0.72 4.29
CA PRO A 26 -10.73 0.15 5.03
C PRO A 26 -10.99 -0.36 6.45
N ASN A 27 -9.96 -0.39 7.29
CA ASN A 27 -10.07 -0.79 8.69
C ASN A 27 -10.60 0.33 9.61
N GLY A 28 -10.83 1.52 9.06
CA GLY A 28 -11.41 2.64 9.78
C GLY A 28 -12.83 2.98 9.31
N THR A 29 -13.45 3.87 10.05
CA THR A 29 -14.68 4.58 9.69
C THR A 29 -14.41 6.08 9.67
N GLY A 30 -15.10 6.81 8.79
CA GLY A 30 -15.02 8.26 8.72
C GLY A 30 -16.40 8.88 8.71
N THR A 31 -16.80 9.48 9.83
CA THR A 31 -18.07 10.21 9.92
C THR A 31 -17.99 11.51 9.13
N ALA A 32 -18.90 11.70 8.19
CA ALA A 32 -18.96 12.92 7.40
C ALA A 32 -19.32 14.12 8.28
N VAL A 33 -18.50 15.17 8.17
CA VAL A 33 -18.68 16.45 8.87
C VAL A 33 -18.46 17.61 7.91
N ALA A 34 -18.72 18.83 8.35
CA ALA A 34 -18.50 20.01 7.52
C ALA A 34 -17.03 20.09 7.06
N GLY A 35 -16.81 20.03 5.76
CA GLY A 35 -15.48 20.15 5.14
C GLY A 35 -14.63 18.88 5.08
N GLY A 36 -15.08 17.73 5.63
CA GLY A 36 -14.28 16.51 5.64
C GLY A 36 -14.90 15.35 6.41
N TYR A 37 -14.04 14.60 7.09
CA TYR A 37 -14.41 13.42 7.86
C TYR A 37 -13.71 13.42 9.23
N GLN A 38 -14.40 12.95 10.27
CA GLN A 38 -13.80 12.51 11.52
C GLN A 38 -13.45 11.02 11.38
N VAL A 39 -12.16 10.70 11.33
CA VAL A 39 -11.70 9.35 11.04
C VAL A 39 -11.21 8.67 12.31
N THR A 40 -11.70 7.45 12.53
CA THR A 40 -11.27 6.56 13.62
C THR A 40 -11.00 5.18 13.07
N GLY A 41 -9.91 4.55 13.50
CA GLY A 41 -9.58 3.18 13.12
C GLY A 41 -8.19 2.76 13.57
N ALA A 42 -7.91 1.47 13.38
CA ALA A 42 -6.61 0.87 13.63
C ALA A 42 -6.18 0.05 12.40
N TRP A 43 -4.96 0.26 11.96
CA TRP A 43 -4.38 -0.40 10.79
C TRP A 43 -3.10 -1.11 11.18
N ASN A 44 -2.93 -2.31 10.68
CA ASN A 44 -1.70 -3.07 10.81
C ASN A 44 -0.96 -3.17 9.47
N PHE A 45 0.31 -3.53 9.53
CA PHE A 45 1.15 -3.66 8.33
C PHE A 45 1.27 -2.39 7.50
N GLY A 46 1.31 -1.23 8.13
CA GLY A 46 1.48 0.06 7.46
C GLY A 46 2.87 0.21 6.85
N SER A 47 3.11 -0.36 5.67
CA SER A 47 4.42 -0.32 5.01
C SER A 47 4.89 1.11 4.78
N ALA A 48 6.19 1.34 4.99
CA ALA A 48 6.88 2.62 4.91
C ALA A 48 6.50 3.64 6.01
N THR A 49 5.59 3.34 6.91
CA THR A 49 5.17 4.29 7.97
C THR A 49 6.33 4.72 8.87
N GLY A 50 7.37 3.88 9.01
CA GLY A 50 8.55 4.22 9.83
C GLY A 50 9.31 5.47 9.38
N HIS A 51 9.17 5.89 8.12
CA HIS A 51 9.93 6.99 7.51
C HIS A 51 9.11 7.92 6.61
N SER A 52 7.78 7.83 6.67
CA SER A 52 6.87 8.65 5.87
C SER A 52 6.44 9.90 6.61
N GLU A 53 6.30 11.01 5.88
CA GLU A 53 5.77 12.28 6.36
C GLU A 53 4.24 12.26 6.43
N TYR A 54 3.61 11.51 5.53
CA TYR A 54 2.17 11.31 5.50
C TYR A 54 1.81 9.84 5.58
N ILE A 55 0.70 9.56 6.23
CA ILE A 55 0.20 8.20 6.43
C ILE A 55 -1.15 8.05 5.72
N ALA A 56 -1.24 7.02 4.89
CA ALA A 56 -2.50 6.63 4.25
C ALA A 56 -3.32 5.74 5.19
N ALA A 57 -4.59 6.03 5.32
CA ALA A 57 -5.52 5.28 6.15
C ALA A 57 -6.83 5.02 5.39
N GLY A 58 -7.07 3.76 5.02
CA GLY A 58 -8.31 3.36 4.36
C GLY A 58 -9.49 3.35 5.34
N PHE A 59 -10.64 3.90 4.93
CA PHE A 59 -11.82 3.98 5.77
C PHE A 59 -13.11 3.86 4.97
N MET A 60 -14.19 3.48 5.65
CA MET A 60 -15.55 3.50 5.14
C MET A 60 -16.23 4.81 5.58
N PRO A 61 -16.73 5.65 4.65
CA PRO A 61 -17.46 6.85 5.00
C PRO A 61 -18.83 6.50 5.62
N MET A 62 -19.19 7.26 6.65
CA MET A 62 -20.44 7.14 7.38
C MET A 62 -21.21 8.47 7.29
N VAL A 63 -22.49 8.39 6.99
CA VAL A 63 -23.42 9.54 7.00
C VAL A 63 -24.60 9.16 7.88
N ASP A 64 -24.93 9.97 8.87
CA ASP A 64 -26.01 9.74 9.84
C ASP A 64 -25.94 8.35 10.52
N GLY A 65 -24.72 7.83 10.73
CA GLY A 65 -24.47 6.53 11.34
C GLY A 65 -24.57 5.33 10.40
N GLU A 66 -24.90 5.56 9.13
CA GLU A 66 -25.02 4.52 8.11
C GLU A 66 -23.85 4.55 7.13
N MET A 67 -23.42 3.37 6.66
CA MET A 67 -22.36 3.23 5.67
C MET A 67 -22.83 3.76 4.31
N VAL A 68 -21.95 4.49 3.62
CA VAL A 68 -22.24 4.99 2.27
C VAL A 68 -22.00 3.89 1.24
N TRP A 69 -22.97 3.71 0.35
CA TRP A 69 -22.92 2.73 -0.74
C TRP A 69 -22.79 3.44 -2.08
N ALA A 70 -21.92 2.96 -2.95
CA ALA A 70 -21.85 3.41 -4.32
C ALA A 70 -23.05 2.90 -5.14
N ALA A 71 -23.28 3.49 -6.31
CA ALA A 71 -24.44 3.18 -7.14
C ALA A 71 -24.48 1.72 -7.66
N ASP A 72 -23.35 1.04 -7.68
CA ASP A 72 -23.20 -0.37 -8.06
C ASP A 72 -23.41 -1.36 -6.90
N GLY A 73 -23.79 -0.86 -5.72
CA GLY A 73 -24.04 -1.67 -4.53
C GLY A 73 -22.78 -2.12 -3.79
N ILE A 74 -21.63 -1.57 -4.10
CA ILE A 74 -20.37 -1.77 -3.36
C ILE A 74 -20.24 -0.66 -2.30
N PRO A 75 -19.76 -0.95 -1.07
CA PRO A 75 -19.48 0.10 -0.10
C PRO A 75 -18.48 1.13 -0.66
N GLU A 76 -18.73 2.42 -0.45
CA GLU A 76 -17.75 3.44 -0.77
C GLU A 76 -16.51 3.25 0.13
N LEU A 77 -15.35 3.18 -0.48
CA LEU A 77 -14.08 3.05 0.22
C LEU A 77 -13.20 4.26 -0.07
N ARG A 78 -12.78 4.93 0.97
CA ARG A 78 -11.93 6.12 0.87
C ARG A 78 -10.58 5.90 1.53
N VAL A 79 -9.59 6.65 1.09
CA VAL A 79 -8.28 6.74 1.73
C VAL A 79 -8.07 8.17 2.21
N ALA A 80 -7.77 8.32 3.48
CA ALA A 80 -7.32 9.56 4.08
C ALA A 80 -5.79 9.66 3.98
N ILE A 81 -5.28 10.88 3.73
CA ILE A 81 -3.86 11.20 3.79
C ILE A 81 -3.65 12.12 4.99
N VAL A 82 -3.02 11.59 6.02
CA VAL A 82 -2.91 12.21 7.34
C VAL A 82 -1.45 12.56 7.62
N PRO A 83 -1.13 13.76 8.13
CA PRO A 83 0.21 14.08 8.60
C PRO A 83 0.66 13.10 9.68
N ARG A 84 1.94 12.75 9.68
CA ARG A 84 2.50 11.76 10.59
C ARG A 84 2.28 12.09 12.07
N ASP A 85 2.34 13.36 12.43
CA ASP A 85 2.19 13.86 13.80
C ASP A 85 0.76 13.76 14.36
N GLU A 86 -0.22 13.53 13.50
CA GLU A 86 -1.61 13.26 13.88
C GLU A 86 -1.91 11.75 14.06
N VAL A 87 -0.89 10.87 13.88
CA VAL A 87 -1.04 9.41 13.91
C VAL A 87 -0.36 8.82 15.14
N VAL A 88 -1.05 7.94 15.84
CA VAL A 88 -0.47 7.18 16.97
C VAL A 88 0.07 5.85 16.44
N PHE A 89 1.38 5.65 16.60
CA PHE A 89 2.03 4.39 16.21
C PHE A 89 2.12 3.44 17.38
N THR A 90 1.86 2.16 17.12
CA THR A 90 2.10 1.08 18.05
C THR A 90 3.29 0.24 17.55
N ASP A 91 4.14 -0.20 18.47
CA ASP A 91 5.28 -1.04 18.12
C ASP A 91 4.80 -2.46 17.79
N GLY A 92 5.07 -2.94 16.61
CA GLY A 92 4.56 -4.23 16.13
C GLY A 92 5.39 -4.89 15.03
N TRP A 93 6.39 -4.19 14.47
CA TRP A 93 7.14 -4.71 13.32
C TRP A 93 8.38 -5.52 13.74
N HIS A 94 8.15 -6.66 14.43
CA HIS A 94 9.19 -7.61 14.86
C HIS A 94 9.25 -8.82 13.93
N VAL A 95 9.94 -8.68 12.81
CA VAL A 95 9.97 -9.69 11.74
C VAL A 95 11.36 -10.24 11.47
N GLN A 96 11.46 -11.45 10.93
CA GLN A 96 12.72 -12.07 10.56
C GLN A 96 13.32 -11.47 9.28
N GLY A 97 12.48 -11.11 8.32
CA GLY A 97 12.85 -10.46 7.05
C GLY A 97 12.06 -9.18 6.83
N LEU A 98 12.41 -8.40 5.79
CA LEU A 98 11.74 -7.15 5.41
C LEU A 98 11.67 -6.09 6.53
N LYS A 99 12.61 -6.11 7.47
CA LYS A 99 12.66 -5.15 8.60
C LYS A 99 12.66 -3.70 8.16
N GLY A 100 13.35 -3.42 7.06
CA GLY A 100 13.47 -2.07 6.50
C GLY A 100 12.17 -1.48 5.93
N THR A 101 11.10 -2.26 5.77
CA THR A 101 9.79 -1.73 5.36
C THR A 101 9.16 -0.88 6.46
N GLY A 102 9.56 -1.07 7.74
CA GLY A 102 9.00 -0.31 8.86
C GLY A 102 7.48 -0.32 8.86
N SER A 103 6.88 -1.51 8.71
CA SER A 103 5.43 -1.66 8.51
C SER A 103 4.71 -1.64 9.86
N TYR A 104 4.84 -0.54 10.60
CA TYR A 104 4.26 -0.38 11.93
C TYR A 104 2.74 -0.38 11.89
N ASP A 105 2.16 -0.80 13.01
CA ASP A 105 0.74 -0.64 13.28
C ASP A 105 0.47 0.79 13.76
N TYR A 106 -0.69 1.32 13.44
CA TYR A 106 -1.04 2.70 13.78
C TYR A 106 -2.55 2.89 13.95
N GLU A 107 -2.91 3.95 14.66
CA GLU A 107 -4.27 4.29 15.02
C GLU A 107 -4.56 5.77 14.77
N LEU A 108 -5.80 6.04 14.41
CA LEU A 108 -6.43 7.36 14.41
C LEU A 108 -7.61 7.31 15.36
N THR A 109 -7.74 8.30 16.23
CA THR A 109 -8.88 8.44 17.13
C THR A 109 -9.49 9.81 16.92
N ASP A 110 -10.65 9.84 16.27
CA ASP A 110 -11.43 11.06 16.02
C ASP A 110 -10.61 12.20 15.36
N VAL A 111 -9.78 11.83 14.35
CA VAL A 111 -8.94 12.78 13.63
C VAL A 111 -9.73 13.43 12.50
N PHE A 112 -9.77 14.77 12.48
CA PHE A 112 -10.38 15.50 11.37
C PHE A 112 -9.50 15.47 10.13
N VAL A 113 -10.02 14.90 9.05
CA VAL A 113 -9.34 14.85 7.75
C VAL A 113 -10.14 15.69 6.75
N PRO A 114 -9.57 16.80 6.23
CA PRO A 114 -10.22 17.59 5.21
C PRO A 114 -10.56 16.76 3.96
N GLY A 115 -11.72 17.00 3.36
CA GLY A 115 -12.19 16.23 2.21
C GLY A 115 -11.20 16.24 1.03
N TYR A 116 -10.42 17.30 0.85
CA TYR A 116 -9.38 17.37 -0.18
C TYR A 116 -8.17 16.47 0.08
N ARG A 117 -7.93 16.02 1.32
CA ARG A 117 -6.92 15.01 1.68
C ARG A 117 -7.47 13.58 1.62
N THR A 118 -8.64 13.39 1.04
CA THR A 118 -9.21 12.05 0.84
C THR A 118 -9.48 11.78 -0.63
N PHE A 119 -9.49 10.50 -1.01
CA PHE A 119 -9.89 10.08 -2.35
C PHE A 119 -10.66 8.75 -2.30
N ASP A 120 -11.53 8.53 -3.28
CA ASP A 120 -12.17 7.25 -3.49
C ASP A 120 -11.14 6.24 -4.00
N LEU A 121 -11.00 5.11 -3.30
CA LEU A 121 -10.03 4.06 -3.61
C LEU A 121 -10.26 3.44 -4.99
N PHE A 122 -11.51 3.35 -5.43
CA PHE A 122 -11.88 2.73 -6.70
C PHE A 122 -12.12 3.72 -7.83
N ALA A 123 -11.87 5.02 -7.60
CA ALA A 123 -11.99 6.01 -8.67
C ALA A 123 -11.11 5.67 -9.87
N ARG A 124 -11.73 5.69 -11.06
CA ARG A 124 -11.06 5.46 -12.35
C ARG A 124 -10.79 6.74 -13.13
N THR A 125 -11.11 7.86 -12.55
CA THR A 125 -10.89 9.17 -13.17
C THR A 125 -9.55 9.72 -12.70
N GLY A 126 -8.54 9.66 -13.55
CA GLY A 126 -7.29 10.38 -13.31
C GLY A 126 -7.55 11.88 -13.30
N ARG A 127 -7.18 12.55 -12.23
CA ARG A 127 -7.35 14.00 -12.09
C ARG A 127 -6.19 14.78 -12.69
N ARG A 128 -5.00 14.18 -12.74
CA ARG A 128 -3.79 14.80 -13.29
C ARG A 128 -3.22 13.96 -14.42
N GLY A 129 -2.99 14.61 -15.55
CA GLY A 129 -2.41 14.00 -16.74
C GLY A 129 -3.39 13.11 -17.51
N ALA A 130 -3.07 12.89 -18.78
CA ALA A 130 -3.90 12.11 -19.69
C ALA A 130 -3.42 10.66 -19.86
N ALA A 131 -2.43 10.21 -19.08
CA ALA A 131 -1.85 8.89 -19.27
C ALA A 131 -2.90 7.78 -19.06
N PRO A 132 -3.02 6.83 -19.99
CA PRO A 132 -4.01 5.75 -19.89
C PRO A 132 -3.95 4.96 -18.60
N THR A 133 -2.76 4.86 -17.99
CA THR A 133 -2.51 4.19 -16.72
C THR A 133 -3.40 4.70 -15.59
N PHE A 134 -3.68 6.02 -15.55
CA PHE A 134 -4.54 6.60 -14.50
C PHE A 134 -6.02 6.22 -14.64
N ARG A 135 -6.44 5.70 -15.81
CA ARG A 135 -7.80 5.21 -16.05
C ARG A 135 -8.01 3.75 -15.65
N MET A 136 -6.93 3.03 -15.35
CA MET A 136 -7.01 1.62 -14.94
C MET A 136 -7.54 1.44 -13.51
N GLY A 137 -7.42 2.49 -12.68
CA GLY A 137 -7.68 2.39 -11.25
C GLY A 137 -6.52 1.75 -10.48
N ILE A 138 -6.58 1.80 -9.16
CA ILE A 138 -5.46 1.36 -8.30
C ILE A 138 -5.26 -0.16 -8.36
N MET A 139 -6.33 -0.95 -8.37
CA MET A 139 -6.24 -2.41 -8.24
C MET A 139 -5.47 -3.08 -9.39
N PRO A 140 -5.72 -2.79 -10.67
CA PRO A 140 -4.91 -3.33 -11.77
C PRO A 140 -3.44 -2.92 -11.70
N ILE A 141 -3.15 -1.68 -11.28
CA ILE A 141 -1.77 -1.19 -11.16
C ILE A 141 -1.02 -1.96 -10.06
N VAL A 142 -1.64 -2.10 -8.88
CA VAL A 142 -1.07 -2.85 -7.75
C VAL A 142 -0.90 -4.32 -8.11
N ALA A 143 -1.91 -4.95 -8.72
CA ALA A 143 -1.84 -6.36 -9.15
C ALA A 143 -0.73 -6.59 -10.16
N ALA A 144 -0.57 -5.71 -11.15
CA ALA A 144 0.50 -5.81 -12.15
C ALA A 144 1.89 -5.67 -11.52
N GLY A 145 2.05 -4.72 -10.57
CA GLY A 145 3.30 -4.52 -9.85
C GLY A 145 3.71 -5.75 -9.02
N HIS A 146 2.77 -6.31 -8.26
CA HIS A 146 3.02 -7.52 -7.46
C HIS A 146 3.30 -8.75 -8.33
N ALA A 147 2.56 -8.93 -9.42
CA ALA A 147 2.80 -10.01 -10.36
C ALA A 147 4.18 -9.92 -11.02
N ALA A 148 4.58 -8.74 -11.46
CA ALA A 148 5.90 -8.51 -12.05
C ALA A 148 7.04 -8.79 -11.06
N TRP A 149 6.87 -8.34 -9.81
CA TRP A 149 7.81 -8.64 -8.72
C TRP A 149 7.92 -10.15 -8.47
N ALA A 150 6.80 -10.85 -8.31
CA ALA A 150 6.78 -12.29 -8.04
C ALA A 150 7.43 -13.09 -9.18
N LEU A 151 7.14 -12.75 -10.43
CA LEU A 151 7.77 -13.37 -11.61
C LEU A 151 9.28 -13.11 -11.66
N GLY A 152 9.72 -11.89 -11.34
CA GLY A 152 11.13 -11.51 -11.28
C GLY A 152 11.89 -12.32 -10.22
N VAL A 153 11.33 -12.43 -9.02
CA VAL A 153 11.92 -13.24 -7.93
C VAL A 153 11.97 -14.71 -8.32
N ALA A 154 10.88 -15.28 -8.84
CA ALA A 154 10.85 -16.67 -9.28
C ALA A 154 11.90 -16.96 -10.36
N ARG A 155 12.07 -16.04 -11.31
CA ARG A 155 13.10 -16.14 -12.34
C ARG A 155 14.51 -16.13 -11.74
N SER A 156 14.80 -15.17 -10.87
CA SER A 156 16.10 -15.09 -10.18
C SER A 156 16.42 -16.37 -9.42
N MET A 157 15.44 -16.89 -8.66
CA MET A 157 15.64 -18.14 -7.91
C MET A 157 15.92 -19.34 -8.83
N LEU A 158 15.28 -19.43 -9.99
CA LEU A 158 15.55 -20.49 -10.97
C LEU A 158 16.96 -20.36 -11.55
N ASP A 159 17.40 -19.16 -11.87
CA ASP A 159 18.73 -18.90 -12.40
C ASP A 159 19.81 -19.25 -11.34
N ASP A 160 19.62 -18.86 -10.06
CA ASP A 160 20.50 -19.20 -8.94
C ASP A 160 20.58 -20.73 -8.71
N VAL A 161 19.44 -21.42 -8.72
CA VAL A 161 19.41 -22.89 -8.57
C VAL A 161 20.11 -23.58 -9.74
N ARG A 162 19.95 -23.08 -10.96
CA ARG A 162 20.62 -23.61 -12.13
C ARG A 162 22.15 -23.45 -12.03
N GLU A 163 22.62 -22.25 -11.65
CA GLU A 163 24.04 -21.99 -11.46
C GLU A 163 24.63 -22.87 -10.36
N LEU A 164 23.93 -22.95 -9.22
CA LEU A 164 24.34 -23.83 -8.12
C LEU A 164 24.43 -25.30 -8.56
N ALA A 165 23.44 -25.77 -9.31
CA ALA A 165 23.40 -27.17 -9.77
C ALA A 165 24.55 -27.53 -10.72
N MET A 166 25.01 -26.56 -11.52
CA MET A 166 26.14 -26.77 -12.45
C MET A 166 27.49 -26.92 -11.72
N SER A 167 27.64 -26.34 -10.54
CA SER A 167 28.91 -26.28 -9.78
C SER A 167 28.92 -27.19 -8.56
N LYS A 168 27.78 -27.38 -7.88
CA LYS A 168 27.74 -28.11 -6.60
C LYS A 168 27.79 -29.62 -6.78
N VAL A 169 28.74 -30.22 -6.06
CA VAL A 169 28.88 -31.69 -5.88
C VAL A 169 28.48 -32.03 -4.44
N ARG A 170 27.66 -33.05 -4.24
CA ARG A 170 27.35 -33.58 -2.90
C ARG A 170 28.47 -34.47 -2.42
N MET A 171 28.71 -34.51 -1.11
CA MET A 171 29.66 -35.42 -0.52
C MET A 171 29.33 -36.90 -0.87
N GLY A 172 30.26 -37.62 -1.46
CA GLY A 172 30.08 -39.02 -1.88
C GLY A 172 29.52 -39.19 -3.29
N GLU A 173 29.18 -38.12 -4.00
CA GLU A 173 28.69 -38.18 -5.38
C GLU A 173 29.80 -37.80 -6.36
N PRO A 174 29.92 -38.49 -7.50
CA PRO A 174 30.98 -38.22 -8.49
C PRO A 174 30.62 -37.10 -9.47
N ALA A 175 29.38 -36.62 -9.45
CA ALA A 175 28.83 -35.70 -10.42
C ALA A 175 28.20 -34.45 -9.76
N THR A 176 28.09 -33.36 -10.51
CA THR A 176 27.35 -32.15 -10.08
C THR A 176 25.86 -32.44 -9.98
N LEU A 177 25.12 -31.66 -9.21
CA LEU A 177 23.68 -31.78 -9.04
C LEU A 177 22.94 -31.83 -10.38
N ALA A 178 23.33 -30.99 -11.34
CA ALA A 178 22.72 -30.96 -12.67
C ALA A 178 22.80 -32.32 -13.43
N ASN A 179 23.77 -33.14 -13.10
CA ASN A 179 23.96 -34.44 -13.72
C ASN A 179 23.37 -35.64 -12.92
N THR A 180 22.60 -35.32 -11.88
CA THR A 180 21.89 -36.37 -11.11
C THR A 180 20.47 -36.55 -11.66
N ALA A 181 19.99 -37.80 -11.68
CA ALA A 181 18.64 -38.14 -12.18
C ALA A 181 17.52 -37.46 -11.38
N SER A 182 17.77 -37.10 -10.12
CA SER A 182 16.81 -36.40 -9.27
C SER A 182 16.68 -34.89 -9.57
N PHE A 183 17.58 -34.31 -10.38
CA PHE A 183 17.55 -32.89 -10.76
C PHE A 183 16.97 -32.70 -12.17
N GLN A 184 17.05 -33.69 -13.04
CA GLN A 184 16.51 -33.66 -14.40
C GLN A 184 15.01 -34.02 -14.44
#